data_8f576a9391c3bdf6ffd67e119dca3c32
#
_entry.id   8f576a9391c3bdf6ffd67e119dca3c32
#
_cell.length_a   1.000
_cell.length_b   1.000
_cell.length_c   1.000
_cell.angle_alpha   90.00
_cell.angle_beta   90.00
_cell.angle_gamma   90.00
#
_symmetry.space_group_name_H-M   'P 1'
#
loop_
_entity.id
_entity.type
_entity.pdbx_description
1 polymer ?
#
loop_
_entity_poly.entity_id
_entity_poly.type
_entity_poly.pdbx_seq_one_letter_code
_entity_poly.pdbx_strand_id
1 'polypeptide(L)'
;MEKYYFIETFKVGEKTKVRALAKQKFDDGTEVSTSLNISCSSSTRDIYPIGTIFFTNSLKLSKSGKFYSASTIKKLSSENKDASAQYEKLTGKKVKDAGPKKLLETIVADSTLAAPTSGGDGFYMSDGDWRLLIRNIKKHVNTMILGPTGCGKTSCVKEVCNRLGIPLHVFDMGSMIDPISSLLGVHRLEKGHSVFDYAKFTQVIQEPCVILLDELNRSSLGANNILFPCLDDRRKLSIEIAAGKGVRDIAVHPEVTFIATANIGAEYSGTNAMDRALMNRFFPLELGCIPDNEEEKVLIKRTGISSDTAKLIVKIANNIRSLSTKQEISMSLSIRETLMVSSLVSDGWDMGKAMEMIYLPLYEGTKGEGERSTVYKTLLSY
;
A
#
# COMPACT_ATOMS: atom_id res chain seq x y z
N MET A 1 -18.09 -27.72 23.16
CA MET A 1 -17.22 -26.53 23.08
C MET A 1 -16.23 -26.80 21.97
N GLU A 2 -16.12 -25.93 20.99
CA GLU A 2 -15.20 -26.12 19.87
C GLU A 2 -13.76 -26.06 20.38
N LYS A 3 -12.90 -26.95 19.91
CA LYS A 3 -11.49 -27.04 20.34
C LYS A 3 -10.63 -26.24 19.40
N TYR A 4 -9.77 -25.39 19.94
CA TYR A 4 -8.85 -24.56 19.19
C TYR A 4 -7.41 -24.94 19.43
N TYR A 5 -6.59 -24.87 18.37
CA TYR A 5 -5.14 -25.03 18.41
C TYR A 5 -4.49 -23.67 18.19
N PHE A 6 -3.50 -23.34 19.02
CA PHE A 6 -2.80 -22.05 19.00
C PHE A 6 -1.44 -22.20 18.35
N ILE A 7 -1.14 -21.29 17.47
CA ILE A 7 0.05 -21.30 16.62
C ILE A 7 0.70 -19.91 16.64
N GLU A 8 2.01 -19.87 16.46
CA GLU A 8 2.82 -18.65 16.53
C GLU A 8 3.69 -18.50 15.28
N THR A 9 3.82 -17.28 14.78
CA THR A 9 4.77 -16.97 13.72
C THR A 9 6.17 -16.76 14.26
N PHE A 10 7.19 -17.28 13.55
CA PHE A 10 8.61 -17.10 13.88
C PHE A 10 9.46 -16.99 12.63
N LYS A 11 10.67 -16.46 12.75
CA LYS A 11 11.57 -16.21 11.63
C LYS A 11 12.62 -17.31 11.48
N VAL A 12 12.86 -17.75 10.24
CA VAL A 12 13.98 -18.66 9.90
C VAL A 12 14.65 -18.08 8.65
N GLY A 13 15.77 -17.40 8.82
CA GLY A 13 16.38 -16.59 7.77
C GLY A 13 15.42 -15.48 7.34
N GLU A 14 15.18 -15.32 6.05
CA GLU A 14 14.24 -14.34 5.51
C GLU A 14 12.77 -14.80 5.50
N LYS A 15 12.51 -16.08 5.79
CA LYS A 15 11.16 -16.65 5.67
C LYS A 15 10.43 -16.68 7.01
N THR A 16 9.17 -16.24 6.99
CA THR A 16 8.23 -16.43 8.10
C THR A 16 7.71 -17.85 8.11
N LYS A 17 7.83 -18.53 9.25
CA LYS A 17 7.30 -19.87 9.49
C LYS A 17 6.31 -19.84 10.65
N VAL A 18 5.55 -20.93 10.82
CA VAL A 18 4.56 -21.09 11.87
C VAL A 18 4.79 -22.40 12.59
N ARG A 19 4.66 -22.38 13.92
CA ARG A 19 4.74 -23.56 14.80
C ARG A 19 3.61 -23.58 15.80
N ALA A 20 3.29 -24.74 16.34
CA ALA A 20 2.32 -24.87 17.43
C ALA A 20 2.90 -24.35 18.75
N LEU A 21 2.05 -23.79 19.61
CA LEU A 21 2.42 -23.56 21.01
C LEU A 21 2.52 -24.87 21.78
N ALA A 22 3.33 -24.88 22.85
CA ALA A 22 3.51 -26.04 23.71
C ALA A 22 2.23 -26.45 24.48
N LYS A 23 2.22 -27.67 25.01
CA LYS A 23 1.16 -28.22 25.88
C LYS A 23 -0.21 -28.45 25.22
N GLN A 24 -0.29 -28.49 23.91
CA GLN A 24 -1.54 -28.80 23.20
C GLN A 24 -1.62 -30.30 22.88
N LYS A 25 -2.83 -30.85 22.87
CA LYS A 25 -3.08 -32.26 22.54
C LYS A 25 -4.22 -32.36 21.53
N PHE A 26 -4.13 -33.37 20.66
CA PHE A 26 -5.25 -33.76 19.79
C PHE A 26 -6.36 -34.44 20.60
N ASP A 27 -7.50 -34.75 19.95
CA ASP A 27 -8.63 -35.41 20.63
C ASP A 27 -8.33 -36.84 21.06
N ASP A 28 -7.40 -37.49 20.40
CA ASP A 28 -6.87 -38.81 20.75
C ASP A 28 -5.84 -38.79 21.91
N GLY A 29 -5.57 -37.61 22.47
CA GLY A 29 -4.58 -37.42 23.54
C GLY A 29 -3.13 -37.25 23.09
N THR A 30 -2.84 -37.40 21.79
CA THR A 30 -1.51 -37.20 21.21
C THR A 30 -1.04 -35.76 21.36
N GLU A 31 0.19 -35.52 21.76
CA GLU A 31 0.75 -34.18 21.92
C GLU A 31 1.04 -33.52 20.54
N VAL A 32 0.69 -32.25 20.41
CA VAL A 32 1.01 -31.42 19.23
C VAL A 32 2.49 -31.03 19.32
N SER A 33 3.30 -31.51 18.38
CA SER A 33 4.72 -31.18 18.34
C SER A 33 4.99 -29.72 18.03
N THR A 34 5.84 -29.08 18.84
CA THR A 34 6.27 -27.67 18.62
C THR A 34 7.45 -27.57 17.64
N SER A 35 8.06 -28.67 17.27
CA SER A 35 9.20 -28.72 16.33
C SER A 35 8.80 -28.78 14.88
N LEU A 36 7.55 -29.17 14.59
CA LEU A 36 7.05 -29.27 13.22
C LEU A 36 6.50 -27.93 12.72
N ASN A 37 6.85 -27.59 11.48
CA ASN A 37 6.25 -26.42 10.81
C ASN A 37 4.77 -26.67 10.49
N ILE A 38 4.00 -25.58 10.45
CA ILE A 38 2.59 -25.62 10.07
C ILE A 38 2.44 -25.00 8.68
N SER A 39 1.88 -25.75 7.75
CA SER A 39 1.47 -25.25 6.44
C SER A 39 0.09 -24.60 6.56
N CYS A 40 0.04 -23.30 6.34
CA CYS A 40 -1.19 -22.49 6.37
C CYS A 40 -1.09 -21.37 5.33
N SER A 41 -2.18 -20.64 5.12
CA SER A 41 -2.20 -19.52 4.17
C SER A 41 -1.11 -18.48 4.49
N SER A 42 -0.24 -18.22 3.51
CA SER A 42 0.78 -17.17 3.60
C SER A 42 0.15 -15.78 3.59
N SER A 43 -0.95 -15.59 2.85
CA SER A 43 -1.68 -14.32 2.79
C SER A 43 -2.20 -13.84 4.15
N THR A 44 -2.50 -14.77 5.07
CA THR A 44 -2.96 -14.41 6.42
C THR A 44 -1.79 -14.22 7.39
N ARG A 45 -0.78 -15.12 7.36
CA ARG A 45 0.32 -15.08 8.35
C ARG A 45 1.33 -13.97 8.12
N ASP A 46 1.61 -13.66 6.84
CA ASP A 46 2.70 -12.75 6.46
C ASP A 46 2.31 -11.26 6.62
N ILE A 47 1.03 -10.99 6.93
CA ILE A 47 0.50 -9.67 7.24
C ILE A 47 0.87 -9.21 8.66
N TYR A 48 1.10 -10.15 9.58
CA TYR A 48 1.29 -9.85 10.99
C TYR A 48 2.75 -9.94 11.43
N PRO A 49 3.14 -9.15 12.46
CA PRO A 49 4.49 -9.22 13.02
C PRO A 49 4.85 -10.63 13.52
N ILE A 50 6.15 -10.91 13.53
CA ILE A 50 6.69 -12.14 14.15
C ILE A 50 6.29 -12.21 15.63
N GLY A 51 5.89 -13.39 16.09
CA GLY A 51 5.37 -13.60 17.44
C GLY A 51 3.86 -13.41 17.57
N THR A 52 3.14 -13.11 16.47
CA THR A 52 1.67 -13.05 16.50
C THR A 52 1.10 -14.45 16.73
N ILE A 53 0.13 -14.52 17.64
CA ILE A 53 -0.59 -15.76 17.96
C ILE A 53 -1.85 -15.84 17.08
N PHE A 54 -2.02 -16.99 16.45
CA PHE A 54 -3.22 -17.34 15.70
C PHE A 54 -3.87 -18.57 16.35
N PHE A 55 -5.12 -18.81 15.99
CA PHE A 55 -5.82 -20.03 16.36
C PHE A 55 -6.49 -20.68 15.15
N THR A 56 -6.72 -21.99 15.23
CA THR A 56 -7.41 -22.79 14.23
C THR A 56 -8.14 -23.94 14.90
N ASN A 57 -9.24 -24.38 14.32
CA ASN A 57 -9.95 -25.59 14.73
C ASN A 57 -9.63 -26.80 13.84
N SER A 58 -8.72 -26.64 12.86
CA SER A 58 -8.41 -27.65 11.85
C SER A 58 -6.91 -27.92 11.73
N LEU A 59 -6.28 -28.41 12.79
CA LEU A 59 -4.88 -28.82 12.74
C LEU A 59 -4.77 -30.31 12.45
N LYS A 60 -4.07 -30.69 11.36
CA LYS A 60 -3.88 -32.09 10.95
C LYS A 60 -2.43 -32.38 10.64
N LEU A 61 -1.93 -33.52 11.10
CA LEU A 61 -0.61 -34.01 10.71
C LEU A 61 -0.64 -34.46 9.23
N SER A 62 0.37 -34.08 8.46
CA SER A 62 0.51 -34.54 7.08
C SER A 62 0.71 -36.06 7.00
N LYS A 63 0.29 -36.69 5.89
CA LYS A 63 0.47 -38.13 5.67
C LYS A 63 1.94 -38.58 5.79
N SER A 64 2.90 -37.70 5.56
CA SER A 64 4.33 -37.95 5.69
C SER A 64 4.86 -37.76 7.13
N GLY A 65 4.06 -37.26 8.07
CA GLY A 65 4.49 -36.97 9.44
C GLY A 65 5.44 -35.78 9.58
N LYS A 66 5.79 -35.07 8.50
CA LYS A 66 6.85 -34.06 8.47
C LYS A 66 6.37 -32.62 8.79
N PHE A 67 5.09 -32.33 8.72
CA PHE A 67 4.51 -31.03 9.02
C PHE A 67 3.02 -31.15 9.36
N TYR A 68 2.47 -30.10 9.99
CA TYR A 68 1.03 -29.94 10.18
C TYR A 68 0.44 -29.10 9.04
N SER A 69 -0.86 -29.26 8.80
CA SER A 69 -1.66 -28.37 7.92
C SER A 69 -2.82 -27.78 8.70
N ALA A 70 -3.08 -26.49 8.46
CA ALA A 70 -4.24 -25.76 8.96
C ALA A 70 -4.98 -25.13 7.77
N SER A 71 -6.26 -25.43 7.62
CA SER A 71 -7.06 -24.92 6.50
C SER A 71 -7.41 -23.45 6.64
N THR A 72 -7.67 -23.00 7.87
CA THR A 72 -7.99 -21.63 8.19
C THR A 72 -7.30 -21.25 9.49
N ILE A 73 -6.63 -20.09 9.50
CA ILE A 73 -6.05 -19.52 10.72
C ILE A 73 -6.66 -18.15 10.94
N LYS A 74 -6.95 -17.80 12.20
CA LYS A 74 -7.45 -16.50 12.62
C LYS A 74 -6.54 -15.94 13.70
N LYS A 75 -6.28 -14.63 13.65
CA LYS A 75 -5.54 -13.95 14.71
C LYS A 75 -6.30 -14.03 16.02
N LEU A 76 -5.62 -14.34 17.10
CA LEU A 76 -6.20 -14.38 18.44
C LEU A 76 -6.39 -12.95 18.96
N SER A 77 -7.62 -12.61 19.35
CA SER A 77 -8.00 -11.34 19.95
C SER A 77 -8.98 -11.56 21.11
N SER A 78 -9.16 -10.57 21.98
CA SER A 78 -10.14 -10.64 23.09
C SER A 78 -11.59 -10.78 22.62
N GLU A 79 -11.88 -10.38 21.41
CA GLU A 79 -13.20 -10.53 20.79
C GLU A 79 -13.57 -12.01 20.55
N ASN A 80 -12.57 -12.86 20.36
CA ASN A 80 -12.76 -14.30 20.21
C ASN A 80 -12.88 -14.98 21.57
N LYS A 81 -13.92 -14.73 22.33
CA LYS A 81 -14.11 -15.10 23.74
C LYS A 81 -13.76 -16.56 24.04
N ASP A 82 -14.27 -17.51 23.23
CA ASP A 82 -14.03 -18.93 23.46
C ASP A 82 -12.57 -19.33 23.20
N ALA A 83 -11.95 -18.83 22.14
CA ALA A 83 -10.54 -19.07 21.84
C ALA A 83 -9.63 -18.40 22.87
N SER A 84 -9.96 -17.19 23.30
CA SER A 84 -9.21 -16.46 24.35
C SER A 84 -9.23 -17.18 25.68
N ALA A 85 -10.38 -17.67 26.11
CA ALA A 85 -10.50 -18.45 27.35
C ALA A 85 -9.67 -19.76 27.30
N GLN A 86 -9.67 -20.45 26.16
CA GLN A 86 -8.85 -21.65 25.97
C GLN A 86 -7.36 -21.33 25.95
N TYR A 87 -6.97 -20.21 25.31
CA TYR A 87 -5.57 -19.76 25.29
C TYR A 87 -5.08 -19.40 26.70
N GLU A 88 -5.86 -18.66 27.48
CA GLU A 88 -5.53 -18.29 28.86
C GLU A 88 -5.38 -19.53 29.75
N LYS A 89 -6.29 -20.50 29.61
CA LYS A 89 -6.19 -21.79 30.34
C LYS A 89 -4.93 -22.58 29.95
N LEU A 90 -4.56 -22.56 28.66
CA LEU A 90 -3.37 -23.28 28.16
C LEU A 90 -2.06 -22.65 28.59
N THR A 91 -1.96 -21.32 28.53
CA THR A 91 -0.68 -20.58 28.66
C THR A 91 -0.53 -19.88 30.01
N GLY A 92 -1.61 -19.68 30.77
CA GLY A 92 -1.64 -18.83 31.96
C GLY A 92 -1.52 -17.34 31.65
N LYS A 93 -1.53 -16.94 30.37
CA LYS A 93 -1.36 -15.57 29.91
C LYS A 93 -2.68 -15.04 29.39
N LYS A 94 -3.10 -13.85 29.86
CA LYS A 94 -4.23 -13.16 29.24
C LYS A 94 -3.89 -12.81 27.80
N VAL A 95 -4.89 -12.96 26.92
CA VAL A 95 -4.76 -12.46 25.55
C VAL A 95 -4.48 -10.97 25.66
N LYS A 96 -3.27 -10.59 25.36
CA LYS A 96 -2.96 -9.16 25.18
C LYS A 96 -3.45 -8.87 23.79
N ASP A 97 -4.54 -8.11 23.70
CA ASP A 97 -4.85 -7.43 22.47
C ASP A 97 -3.66 -6.51 22.16
N ALA A 98 -2.72 -7.03 21.38
CA ALA A 98 -1.90 -6.19 20.55
C ALA A 98 -2.84 -5.68 19.43
N GLY A 99 -3.98 -5.18 19.85
CA GLY A 99 -4.91 -4.47 19.02
C GLY A 99 -4.49 -3.02 18.98
N PRO A 100 -4.97 -2.29 17.99
CA PRO A 100 -4.66 -0.89 17.71
C PRO A 100 -4.88 0.08 18.89
N LYS A 101 -5.61 -0.26 19.95
CA LYS A 101 -5.74 0.62 21.13
C LYS A 101 -4.39 0.97 21.76
N LYS A 102 -3.44 0.04 21.85
CA LYS A 102 -2.10 0.35 22.35
C LYS A 102 -1.25 1.04 21.28
N LEU A 103 -1.48 0.75 20.02
CA LEU A 103 -0.91 1.51 18.92
C LEU A 103 -1.44 2.96 18.95
N LEU A 104 -2.75 3.16 19.08
CA LEU A 104 -3.36 4.49 19.22
C LEU A 104 -2.86 5.24 20.47
N GLU A 105 -2.75 4.59 21.62
CA GLU A 105 -2.24 5.22 22.85
C GLU A 105 -0.73 5.52 22.79
N THR A 106 0.07 4.63 22.22
CA THR A 106 1.51 4.86 21.98
C THR A 106 1.73 5.95 20.91
N ILE A 107 0.85 6.00 19.91
CA ILE A 107 0.90 6.98 18.82
C ILE A 107 0.42 8.37 19.28
N VAL A 108 -0.52 8.46 20.23
CA VAL A 108 -0.94 9.74 20.84
C VAL A 108 0.18 10.32 21.71
N ALA A 109 1.04 9.48 22.29
CA ALA A 109 2.21 9.93 23.05
C ALA A 109 3.37 10.40 22.15
N ASP A 110 3.43 9.96 20.90
CA ASP A 110 4.50 10.31 19.95
C ASP A 110 4.00 11.32 18.90
N SER A 111 3.69 12.52 19.37
CA SER A 111 3.34 13.67 18.51
C SER A 111 4.53 14.16 17.65
N THR A 112 5.64 13.44 17.65
CA THR A 112 6.94 13.85 17.09
C THR A 112 7.44 12.98 15.95
N LEU A 113 6.56 12.32 15.18
CA LEU A 113 6.99 11.78 13.90
C LEU A 113 7.28 12.98 12.98
N ALA A 114 8.51 13.42 12.97
CA ALA A 114 8.95 14.51 12.10
C ALA A 114 8.65 14.16 10.64
N ALA A 115 8.28 15.17 9.86
CA ALA A 115 8.12 15.00 8.43
C ALA A 115 9.42 14.45 7.81
N PRO A 116 9.34 13.62 6.79
CA PRO A 116 10.53 13.11 6.12
C PRO A 116 11.31 14.27 5.54
N THR A 117 12.63 14.23 5.73
CA THR A 117 13.54 15.20 5.15
C THR A 117 14.09 14.63 3.84
N SER A 118 14.10 15.42 2.79
CA SER A 118 14.66 15.04 1.48
C SER A 118 16.10 14.57 1.56
N GLY A 119 16.87 15.11 2.51
CA GLY A 119 18.26 14.68 2.77
C GLY A 119 18.37 13.36 3.57
N GLY A 120 17.33 12.94 4.30
CA GLY A 120 17.33 11.69 5.08
C GLY A 120 16.67 10.54 4.36
N ASP A 121 15.42 10.72 3.96
CA ASP A 121 14.55 9.65 3.46
C ASP A 121 14.48 9.57 1.92
N GLY A 122 15.07 10.55 1.22
CA GLY A 122 15.10 10.59 -0.24
C GLY A 122 13.73 10.88 -0.89
N PHE A 123 12.79 11.47 -0.14
CA PHE A 123 11.56 12.09 -0.64
C PHE A 123 11.17 13.25 0.27
N TYR A 124 10.24 14.08 -0.19
CA TYR A 124 9.80 15.26 0.54
C TYR A 124 8.28 15.27 0.71
N MET A 125 7.84 15.70 1.88
CA MET A 125 6.46 16.08 2.16
C MET A 125 6.49 17.24 3.18
N SER A 126 5.63 18.25 3.03
CA SER A 126 5.56 19.34 4.00
C SER A 126 5.16 18.81 5.38
N ASP A 127 5.65 19.44 6.45
CA ASP A 127 5.30 19.04 7.84
C ASP A 127 3.79 19.09 8.08
N GLY A 128 3.09 20.08 7.49
CA GLY A 128 1.64 20.21 7.60
C GLY A 128 0.91 19.02 6.96
N ASP A 129 1.25 18.68 5.71
CA ASP A 129 0.64 17.57 4.98
C ASP A 129 0.95 16.23 5.63
N TRP A 130 2.19 16.06 6.10
CA TRP A 130 2.64 14.87 6.81
C TRP A 130 1.82 14.63 8.10
N ARG A 131 1.68 15.66 8.94
CA ARG A 131 0.86 15.58 10.15
C ARG A 131 -0.60 15.34 9.85
N LEU A 132 -1.12 15.96 8.78
CA LEU A 132 -2.51 15.75 8.35
C LEU A 132 -2.75 14.31 7.89
N LEU A 133 -1.84 13.74 7.10
CA LEU A 133 -1.91 12.35 6.66
C LEU A 133 -1.87 11.39 7.86
N ILE A 134 -0.93 11.58 8.78
CA ILE A 134 -0.86 10.81 10.03
C ILE A 134 -2.16 10.92 10.82
N ARG A 135 -2.65 12.14 11.01
CA ARG A 135 -3.92 12.38 11.73
C ARG A 135 -5.08 11.63 11.08
N ASN A 136 -5.19 11.68 9.74
CA ASN A 136 -6.28 11.03 9.02
C ASN A 136 -6.19 9.51 9.13
N ILE A 137 -5.00 8.92 9.02
CA ILE A 137 -4.80 7.48 9.23
C ILE A 137 -5.20 7.09 10.66
N LYS A 138 -4.78 7.85 11.68
CA LYS A 138 -5.12 7.61 13.09
C LYS A 138 -6.61 7.70 13.40
N LYS A 139 -7.33 8.53 12.66
CA LYS A 139 -8.77 8.77 12.83
C LYS A 139 -9.63 7.97 11.86
N HIS A 140 -9.00 7.07 11.09
CA HIS A 140 -9.65 6.23 10.07
C HIS A 140 -10.47 7.06 9.07
N VAL A 141 -9.95 8.25 8.71
CA VAL A 141 -10.55 9.14 7.72
C VAL A 141 -10.03 8.77 6.34
N ASN A 142 -10.92 8.31 5.47
CA ASN A 142 -10.56 8.04 4.08
C ASN A 142 -9.95 9.31 3.46
N THR A 143 -8.79 9.19 2.83
CA THR A 143 -8.03 10.35 2.33
C THR A 143 -7.65 10.13 0.88
N MET A 144 -7.91 11.13 0.03
CA MET A 144 -7.46 11.14 -1.37
C MET A 144 -6.30 12.11 -1.53
N ILE A 145 -5.15 11.56 -1.90
CA ILE A 145 -3.95 12.33 -2.16
C ILE A 145 -3.92 12.70 -3.64
N LEU A 146 -4.05 13.99 -3.88
CA LEU A 146 -4.07 14.59 -5.21
C LEU A 146 -2.71 15.23 -5.50
N GLY A 147 -2.28 15.24 -6.75
CA GLY A 147 -1.04 15.93 -7.12
C GLY A 147 -0.44 15.43 -8.43
N PRO A 148 0.59 16.11 -8.95
CA PRO A 148 1.24 15.74 -10.20
C PRO A 148 1.92 14.37 -10.12
N THR A 149 2.23 13.79 -11.28
CA THR A 149 3.00 12.54 -11.34
C THR A 149 4.37 12.74 -10.72
N GLY A 150 4.82 11.74 -9.96
CA GLY A 150 6.18 11.75 -9.37
C GLY A 150 6.33 12.57 -8.08
N CYS A 151 5.31 13.31 -7.60
CA CYS A 151 5.40 14.08 -6.35
C CYS A 151 5.45 13.23 -5.06
N GLY A 152 5.51 11.90 -5.17
CA GLY A 152 5.69 11.02 -4.01
C GLY A 152 4.42 10.54 -3.32
N LYS A 153 3.22 10.65 -3.93
CA LYS A 153 1.93 10.23 -3.35
C LYS A 153 1.94 8.84 -2.73
N THR A 154 2.34 7.85 -3.51
CA THR A 154 2.41 6.44 -3.05
C THR A 154 3.53 6.24 -2.01
N SER A 155 4.65 6.96 -2.17
CA SER A 155 5.80 6.85 -1.27
C SER A 155 5.49 7.39 0.12
N CYS A 156 4.76 8.51 0.24
CA CYS A 156 4.42 9.08 1.54
C CYS A 156 3.49 8.15 2.35
N VAL A 157 2.53 7.47 1.69
CA VAL A 157 1.66 6.51 2.37
C VAL A 157 2.47 5.31 2.88
N LYS A 158 3.36 4.76 2.04
CA LYS A 158 4.26 3.67 2.42
C LYS A 158 5.10 4.03 3.64
N GLU A 159 5.69 5.23 3.63
CA GLU A 159 6.55 5.68 4.72
C GLU A 159 5.77 5.94 6.01
N VAL A 160 4.59 6.58 5.94
CA VAL A 160 3.74 6.76 7.14
C VAL A 160 3.38 5.41 7.73
N CYS A 161 2.90 4.47 6.92
CA CYS A 161 2.52 3.14 7.41
C CYS A 161 3.71 2.39 8.00
N ASN A 162 4.90 2.48 7.36
CA ASN A 162 6.13 1.86 7.86
C ASN A 162 6.52 2.43 9.24
N ARG A 163 6.56 3.75 9.40
CA ARG A 163 6.89 4.41 10.69
C ARG A 163 5.85 4.14 11.78
N LEU A 164 4.58 4.03 11.41
CA LEU A 164 3.50 3.71 12.35
C LEU A 164 3.38 2.20 12.64
N GLY A 165 4.08 1.34 11.91
CA GLY A 165 3.95 -0.12 12.04
C GLY A 165 2.56 -0.63 11.66
N ILE A 166 1.84 0.07 10.76
CA ILE A 166 0.50 -0.30 10.30
C ILE A 166 0.61 -1.13 9.02
N PRO A 167 -0.07 -2.28 8.91
CA PRO A 167 -0.12 -3.04 7.68
C PRO A 167 -0.66 -2.21 6.51
N LEU A 168 0.04 -2.23 5.37
CA LEU A 168 -0.34 -1.52 4.16
C LEU A 168 -0.60 -2.51 3.02
N HIS A 169 -1.75 -2.41 2.38
CA HIS A 169 -2.09 -3.15 1.17
C HIS A 169 -2.32 -2.19 0.01
N VAL A 170 -1.59 -2.39 -1.07
CA VAL A 170 -1.65 -1.54 -2.26
C VAL A 170 -2.43 -2.26 -3.35
N PHE A 171 -3.41 -1.57 -3.93
CA PHE A 171 -4.20 -2.01 -5.07
C PHE A 171 -4.05 -0.97 -6.18
N ASP A 172 -3.44 -1.39 -7.30
CA ASP A 172 -3.33 -0.57 -8.50
C ASP A 172 -4.67 -0.59 -9.24
N MET A 173 -5.37 0.53 -9.17
CA MET A 173 -6.70 0.67 -9.77
C MET A 173 -6.63 0.93 -11.28
N GLY A 174 -5.49 1.42 -11.76
CA GLY A 174 -5.27 1.71 -13.18
C GLY A 174 -5.03 0.48 -14.04
N SER A 175 -4.46 -0.59 -13.45
CA SER A 175 -4.17 -1.85 -14.13
C SER A 175 -5.26 -2.91 -13.97
N MET A 176 -6.35 -2.60 -13.26
CA MET A 176 -7.40 -3.56 -12.92
C MET A 176 -8.33 -3.83 -14.10
N ILE A 177 -8.13 -4.95 -14.79
CA ILE A 177 -8.91 -5.35 -15.98
C ILE A 177 -10.29 -5.87 -15.55
N ASP A 178 -10.34 -6.78 -14.58
CA ASP A 178 -11.59 -7.34 -14.03
C ASP A 178 -11.73 -6.98 -12.54
N PRO A 179 -12.54 -5.95 -12.22
CA PRO A 179 -12.76 -5.53 -10.84
C PRO A 179 -13.44 -6.59 -9.97
N ILE A 180 -14.30 -7.41 -10.55
CA ILE A 180 -15.03 -8.45 -9.81
C ILE A 180 -14.05 -9.49 -9.28
N SER A 181 -13.26 -10.09 -10.15
CA SER A 181 -12.24 -11.06 -9.74
C SER A 181 -11.19 -10.46 -8.81
N SER A 182 -10.78 -9.22 -9.08
CA SER A 182 -9.69 -8.57 -8.34
C SER A 182 -10.09 -8.09 -6.95
N LEU A 183 -11.33 -7.64 -6.77
CA LEU A 183 -11.83 -7.08 -5.52
C LEU A 183 -12.68 -8.07 -4.73
N LEU A 184 -13.56 -8.84 -5.40
CA LEU A 184 -14.48 -9.76 -4.72
C LEU A 184 -13.90 -11.17 -4.63
N GLY A 185 -13.51 -11.75 -5.75
CA GLY A 185 -12.99 -13.11 -5.86
C GLY A 185 -13.57 -13.88 -7.07
N VAL A 186 -13.26 -15.15 -7.12
CA VAL A 186 -13.61 -16.03 -8.25
C VAL A 186 -14.18 -17.36 -7.76
N HIS A 187 -15.00 -17.99 -8.59
CA HIS A 187 -15.38 -19.38 -8.41
C HIS A 187 -14.27 -20.31 -8.88
N ARG A 188 -13.92 -21.27 -8.04
CA ARG A 188 -12.99 -22.36 -8.37
C ARG A 188 -13.68 -23.71 -8.23
N LEU A 189 -13.38 -24.62 -9.14
CA LEU A 189 -13.82 -26.00 -9.02
C LEU A 189 -12.82 -26.76 -8.15
N GLU A 190 -13.27 -27.27 -7.02
CA GLU A 190 -12.47 -28.13 -6.14
C GLU A 190 -13.21 -29.44 -5.86
N LYS A 191 -12.62 -30.57 -6.26
CA LYS A 191 -13.20 -31.92 -6.08
C LYS A 191 -14.64 -32.07 -6.60
N GLY A 192 -14.98 -31.41 -7.71
CA GLY A 192 -16.32 -31.43 -8.30
C GLY A 192 -17.34 -30.46 -7.69
N HIS A 193 -16.94 -29.68 -6.72
CA HIS A 193 -17.79 -28.64 -6.08
C HIS A 193 -17.28 -27.24 -6.43
N SER A 194 -18.20 -26.31 -6.65
CA SER A 194 -17.86 -24.90 -6.82
C SER A 194 -17.58 -24.26 -5.46
N VAL A 195 -16.37 -23.73 -5.30
CA VAL A 195 -15.94 -22.99 -4.09
C VAL A 195 -15.64 -21.56 -4.49
N PHE A 196 -16.12 -20.58 -3.72
CA PHE A 196 -15.80 -19.17 -3.93
C PHE A 196 -14.53 -18.78 -3.18
N ASP A 197 -13.52 -18.38 -3.94
CA ASP A 197 -12.21 -17.96 -3.45
C ASP A 197 -12.18 -16.43 -3.36
N TYR A 198 -12.11 -15.89 -2.14
CA TYR A 198 -12.11 -14.43 -1.92
C TYR A 198 -10.83 -13.79 -2.43
N ALA A 199 -10.98 -12.67 -3.15
CA ALA A 199 -9.85 -11.84 -3.53
C ALA A 199 -9.10 -11.29 -2.31
N LYS A 200 -7.83 -10.91 -2.51
CA LYS A 200 -7.01 -10.30 -1.46
C LYS A 200 -7.69 -9.07 -0.84
N PHE A 201 -8.34 -8.23 -1.65
CA PHE A 201 -9.09 -7.06 -1.16
C PHE A 201 -10.16 -7.47 -0.14
N THR A 202 -11.02 -8.43 -0.49
CA THR A 202 -12.08 -8.94 0.41
C THR A 202 -11.51 -9.52 1.71
N GLN A 203 -10.32 -10.11 1.67
CA GLN A 203 -9.69 -10.68 2.88
C GLN A 203 -9.14 -9.58 3.79
N VAL A 204 -8.41 -8.60 3.23
CA VAL A 204 -7.71 -7.60 4.04
C VAL A 204 -8.62 -6.51 4.61
N ILE A 205 -9.78 -6.22 4.00
CA ILE A 205 -10.73 -5.25 4.55
C ILE A 205 -11.34 -5.68 5.89
N GLN A 206 -11.20 -6.93 6.28
CA GLN A 206 -11.73 -7.49 7.53
C GLN A 206 -10.77 -7.32 8.72
N GLU A 207 -9.59 -6.78 8.51
CA GLU A 207 -8.52 -6.64 9.51
C GLU A 207 -8.02 -5.19 9.57
N PRO A 208 -7.52 -4.72 10.73
CA PRO A 208 -6.96 -3.38 10.86
C PRO A 208 -5.79 -3.14 9.91
N CYS A 209 -5.95 -2.24 8.95
CA CYS A 209 -4.90 -1.92 7.97
C CYS A 209 -5.17 -0.58 7.27
N VAL A 210 -4.18 -0.13 6.53
CA VAL A 210 -4.33 0.90 5.49
C VAL A 210 -4.45 0.23 4.14
N ILE A 211 -5.46 0.62 3.37
CA ILE A 211 -5.65 0.19 1.99
C ILE A 211 -5.37 1.36 1.08
N LEU A 212 -4.35 1.23 0.25
CA LEU A 212 -4.00 2.22 -0.76
C LEU A 212 -4.58 1.82 -2.11
N LEU A 213 -5.52 2.63 -2.59
CA LEU A 213 -6.11 2.56 -3.92
C LEU A 213 -5.28 3.47 -4.84
N ASP A 214 -4.26 2.92 -5.48
CA ASP A 214 -3.32 3.70 -6.28
C ASP A 214 -3.90 3.98 -7.67
N GLU A 215 -3.71 5.18 -8.19
CA GLU A 215 -4.24 5.68 -9.46
C GLU A 215 -5.78 5.53 -9.60
N LEU A 216 -6.54 5.86 -8.55
CA LEU A 216 -7.99 5.69 -8.50
C LEU A 216 -8.73 6.43 -9.64
N ASN A 217 -8.19 7.52 -10.16
CA ASN A 217 -8.73 8.25 -11.32
C ASN A 217 -8.69 7.44 -12.63
N ARG A 218 -7.99 6.33 -12.68
CA ARG A 218 -7.97 5.39 -13.82
C ARG A 218 -8.88 4.18 -13.62
N SER A 219 -9.53 4.06 -12.47
CA SER A 219 -10.41 2.93 -12.19
C SER A 219 -11.63 2.91 -13.11
N SER A 220 -12.13 1.70 -13.38
CA SER A 220 -13.38 1.52 -14.11
C SER A 220 -14.59 1.86 -13.25
N LEU A 221 -15.73 2.19 -13.88
CA LEU A 221 -17.00 2.38 -13.18
C LEU A 221 -17.42 1.15 -12.38
N GLY A 222 -17.10 -0.06 -12.89
CA GLY A 222 -17.36 -1.31 -12.17
C GLY A 222 -16.60 -1.40 -10.86
N ALA A 223 -15.32 -1.03 -10.85
CA ALA A 223 -14.52 -0.97 -9.63
C ALA A 223 -15.08 0.05 -8.62
N ASN A 224 -15.44 1.24 -9.10
CA ASN A 224 -16.00 2.29 -8.26
C ASN A 224 -17.29 1.85 -7.57
N ASN A 225 -18.20 1.17 -8.30
CA ASN A 225 -19.45 0.66 -7.75
C ASN A 225 -19.23 -0.37 -6.64
N ILE A 226 -18.21 -1.21 -6.77
CA ILE A 226 -17.81 -2.18 -5.74
C ILE A 226 -17.26 -1.45 -4.50
N LEU A 227 -16.47 -0.38 -4.70
CA LEU A 227 -15.84 0.36 -3.61
C LEU A 227 -16.81 1.27 -2.83
N PHE A 228 -17.84 1.81 -3.45
CA PHE A 228 -18.76 2.77 -2.80
C PHE A 228 -19.28 2.30 -1.44
N PRO A 229 -19.82 1.08 -1.28
CA PRO A 229 -20.31 0.63 0.01
C PRO A 229 -19.23 0.42 1.07
N CYS A 230 -17.97 0.22 0.63
CA CYS A 230 -16.84 0.10 1.55
C CYS A 230 -16.39 1.46 2.09
N LEU A 231 -16.51 2.51 1.28
CA LEU A 231 -15.99 3.85 1.54
C LEU A 231 -16.96 4.74 2.31
N ASP A 232 -18.25 4.43 2.29
CA ASP A 232 -19.28 5.21 2.99
C ASP A 232 -19.66 4.58 4.36
N ASP A 233 -20.67 5.14 5.00
CA ASP A 233 -21.13 4.74 6.35
C ASP A 233 -21.59 3.28 6.43
N ARG A 234 -21.91 2.65 5.29
CA ARG A 234 -22.29 1.23 5.25
C ARG A 234 -21.15 0.31 5.64
N ARG A 235 -19.90 0.71 5.34
CA ARG A 235 -18.68 -0.03 5.69
C ARG A 235 -18.80 -1.52 5.41
N LYS A 236 -19.24 -1.88 4.20
CA LYS A 236 -19.44 -3.28 3.79
C LYS A 236 -19.13 -3.51 2.33
N LEU A 237 -18.77 -4.74 2.01
CA LEU A 237 -18.61 -5.26 0.65
C LEU A 237 -19.69 -6.31 0.40
N SER A 238 -20.58 -6.09 -0.58
CA SER A 238 -21.64 -7.02 -0.92
C SER A 238 -21.20 -7.94 -2.06
N ILE A 239 -21.26 -9.25 -1.87
CA ILE A 239 -20.85 -10.26 -2.83
C ILE A 239 -22.08 -11.07 -3.25
N GLU A 240 -22.68 -10.71 -4.38
CA GLU A 240 -23.88 -11.36 -4.90
C GLU A 240 -23.57 -12.70 -5.60
N ILE A 241 -22.36 -12.85 -6.14
CA ILE A 241 -21.92 -14.01 -6.92
C ILE A 241 -21.42 -15.19 -6.08
N ALA A 242 -21.27 -15.03 -4.75
CA ALA A 242 -20.84 -16.11 -3.87
C ALA A 242 -21.93 -17.17 -3.75
N ALA A 243 -21.85 -18.17 -4.57
CA ALA A 243 -22.78 -19.26 -4.87
C ALA A 243 -23.75 -19.71 -3.78
N GLY A 244 -25.01 -19.78 -4.13
CA GLY A 244 -25.97 -20.76 -3.65
C GLY A 244 -26.89 -20.33 -2.50
N LYS A 245 -26.67 -19.24 -1.76
CA LYS A 245 -27.53 -18.82 -0.65
C LYS A 245 -27.69 -17.30 -0.45
N GLY A 246 -27.74 -16.52 -1.53
CA GLY A 246 -28.02 -15.08 -1.46
C GLY A 246 -26.76 -14.20 -1.31
N VAL A 247 -26.98 -12.88 -1.22
CA VAL A 247 -25.96 -11.87 -1.05
C VAL A 247 -25.18 -12.10 0.24
N ARG A 248 -23.85 -12.12 0.15
CA ARG A 248 -22.99 -12.19 1.33
C ARG A 248 -22.34 -10.84 1.57
N ASP A 249 -22.72 -10.19 2.66
CA ASP A 249 -22.12 -8.96 3.11
C ASP A 249 -20.86 -9.23 3.95
N ILE A 250 -19.74 -8.65 3.55
CA ILE A 250 -18.47 -8.67 4.29
C ILE A 250 -18.29 -7.29 4.92
N ALA A 251 -18.24 -7.22 6.25
CA ALA A 251 -18.03 -5.96 6.95
C ALA A 251 -16.59 -5.49 6.77
N VAL A 252 -16.41 -4.20 6.51
CA VAL A 252 -15.11 -3.54 6.57
C VAL A 252 -14.78 -3.28 8.04
N HIS A 253 -13.60 -3.72 8.48
CA HIS A 253 -13.17 -3.51 9.86
C HIS A 253 -13.16 -2.01 10.21
N PRO A 254 -13.65 -1.58 11.39
CA PRO A 254 -13.72 -0.16 11.77
C PRO A 254 -12.38 0.59 11.65
N GLU A 255 -11.27 -0.09 11.86
CA GLU A 255 -9.92 0.48 11.82
C GLU A 255 -9.25 0.38 10.44
N VAL A 256 -9.97 -0.03 9.40
CA VAL A 256 -9.48 0.09 8.03
C VAL A 256 -9.54 1.55 7.61
N THR A 257 -8.43 2.07 7.10
CA THR A 257 -8.36 3.40 6.49
C THR A 257 -8.10 3.24 4.99
N PHE A 258 -8.97 3.80 4.17
CA PHE A 258 -8.74 3.86 2.74
C PHE A 258 -7.99 5.14 2.39
N ILE A 259 -6.89 4.98 1.64
CA ILE A 259 -6.17 6.09 1.03
C ILE A 259 -6.22 5.87 -0.48
N ALA A 260 -6.57 6.91 -1.22
CA ALA A 260 -6.52 6.90 -2.68
C ALA A 260 -5.45 7.85 -3.18
N THR A 261 -4.85 7.55 -4.32
CA THR A 261 -4.04 8.52 -5.06
C THR A 261 -4.70 8.84 -6.39
N ALA A 262 -4.58 10.08 -6.82
CA ALA A 262 -5.02 10.51 -8.14
C ALA A 262 -4.09 11.59 -8.69
N ASN A 263 -3.89 11.55 -10.01
CA ASN A 263 -3.18 12.61 -10.71
C ASN A 263 -4.14 13.73 -11.07
N ILE A 264 -3.74 14.99 -10.84
CA ILE A 264 -4.46 16.18 -11.25
C ILE A 264 -3.64 16.87 -12.33
N GLY A 265 -4.32 17.39 -13.35
CA GLY A 265 -3.74 18.17 -14.43
C GLY A 265 -4.43 17.85 -15.76
N ALA A 266 -4.57 18.85 -16.60
CA ALA A 266 -5.16 18.72 -17.95
C ALA A 266 -4.29 17.85 -18.88
N GLU A 267 -3.03 17.64 -18.52
CA GLU A 267 -2.03 16.85 -19.23
C GLU A 267 -2.23 15.33 -19.12
N TYR A 268 -3.08 14.87 -18.20
CA TYR A 268 -3.30 13.43 -18.03
C TYR A 268 -4.42 12.94 -18.94
N SER A 269 -4.08 12.73 -20.23
CA SER A 269 -4.94 12.02 -21.18
C SER A 269 -5.16 10.57 -20.72
N GLY A 270 -6.42 10.11 -20.75
CA GLY A 270 -6.79 8.75 -20.30
C GLY A 270 -7.22 8.66 -18.82
N THR A 271 -7.32 9.79 -18.11
CA THR A 271 -8.01 9.85 -16.83
C THR A 271 -9.47 10.17 -17.06
N ASN A 272 -10.37 9.33 -16.55
CA ASN A 272 -11.78 9.69 -16.51
C ASN A 272 -11.96 10.88 -15.57
N ALA A 273 -12.88 11.81 -15.92
CA ALA A 273 -13.33 12.80 -14.96
C ALA A 273 -13.82 12.05 -13.73
N MET A 274 -13.13 12.26 -12.60
CA MET A 274 -13.39 11.47 -11.39
C MET A 274 -14.82 11.76 -10.91
N ASP A 275 -15.57 10.71 -10.64
CA ASP A 275 -16.93 10.81 -10.14
C ASP A 275 -16.95 11.63 -8.83
N ARG A 276 -17.77 12.69 -8.81
CA ARG A 276 -17.94 13.54 -7.63
C ARG A 276 -18.43 12.74 -6.42
N ALA A 277 -19.27 11.73 -6.64
CA ALA A 277 -19.74 10.86 -5.56
C ALA A 277 -18.59 10.07 -4.95
N LEU A 278 -17.61 9.64 -5.75
CA LEU A 278 -16.39 8.98 -5.26
C LEU A 278 -15.51 9.96 -4.48
N MET A 279 -15.27 11.16 -5.03
CA MET A 279 -14.46 12.19 -4.37
C MET A 279 -15.02 12.61 -3.01
N ASN A 280 -16.35 12.73 -2.88
CA ASN A 280 -17.01 13.11 -1.63
C ASN A 280 -16.84 12.09 -0.48
N ARG A 281 -16.31 10.90 -0.76
CA ARG A 281 -16.03 9.87 0.24
C ARG A 281 -14.63 9.95 0.82
N PHE A 282 -13.83 10.90 0.34
CA PHE A 282 -12.47 11.09 0.77
C PHE A 282 -12.22 12.52 1.26
N PHE A 283 -11.37 12.64 2.25
CA PHE A 283 -10.77 13.92 2.62
C PHE A 283 -9.69 14.28 1.59
N PRO A 284 -9.78 15.41 0.88
CA PRO A 284 -8.78 15.77 -0.11
C PRO A 284 -7.49 16.27 0.57
N LEU A 285 -6.36 15.76 0.12
CA LEU A 285 -5.02 16.20 0.48
C LEU A 285 -4.25 16.47 -0.81
N GLU A 286 -3.99 17.72 -1.11
CA GLU A 286 -3.29 18.10 -2.33
C GLU A 286 -1.80 18.28 -2.07
N LEU A 287 -0.98 17.50 -2.78
CA LEU A 287 0.47 17.63 -2.76
C LEU A 287 0.91 18.49 -3.94
N GLY A 288 1.58 19.59 -3.64
CA GLY A 288 2.22 20.43 -4.64
C GLY A 288 3.49 19.85 -5.23
N CYS A 289 4.11 20.61 -6.13
CA CYS A 289 5.46 20.30 -6.57
C CYS A 289 6.44 20.41 -5.41
N ILE A 290 7.47 19.58 -5.42
CA ILE A 290 8.55 19.67 -4.45
C ILE A 290 9.30 21.00 -4.61
N PRO A 291 9.64 21.72 -3.52
CA PRO A 291 10.47 22.92 -3.59
C PRO A 291 11.87 22.62 -4.16
N ASP A 292 12.45 23.55 -4.90
CA ASP A 292 13.73 23.38 -5.59
C ASP A 292 14.85 22.88 -4.67
N ASN A 293 15.00 23.53 -3.51
CA ASN A 293 16.01 23.17 -2.51
C ASN A 293 15.79 21.75 -1.93
N GLU A 294 14.57 21.26 -1.93
CA GLU A 294 14.27 19.92 -1.46
C GLU A 294 14.45 18.89 -2.59
N GLU A 295 14.14 19.26 -3.84
CA GLU A 295 14.43 18.41 -5.00
C GLU A 295 15.94 18.19 -5.15
N GLU A 296 16.75 19.25 -5.04
CA GLU A 296 18.23 19.15 -5.03
C GLU A 296 18.72 18.12 -4.01
N LYS A 297 18.22 18.16 -2.77
CA LYS A 297 18.61 17.22 -1.72
C LYS A 297 18.20 15.79 -2.05
N VAL A 298 17.01 15.59 -2.66
CA VAL A 298 16.57 14.27 -3.10
C VAL A 298 17.50 13.72 -4.17
N LEU A 299 17.87 14.54 -5.18
CA LEU A 299 18.79 14.15 -6.24
C LEU A 299 20.14 13.73 -5.66
N ILE A 300 20.75 14.58 -4.82
CA ILE A 300 22.03 14.30 -4.15
C ILE A 300 21.94 12.99 -3.35
N LYS A 301 20.92 12.83 -2.54
CA LYS A 301 20.76 11.67 -1.67
C LYS A 301 20.62 10.36 -2.44
N ARG A 302 19.86 10.38 -3.55
CA ARG A 302 19.55 9.16 -4.31
C ARG A 302 20.62 8.77 -5.32
N THR A 303 21.34 9.74 -5.86
CA THR A 303 22.29 9.47 -6.96
C THR A 303 23.75 9.79 -6.62
N GLY A 304 24.01 10.51 -5.54
CA GLY A 304 25.36 10.88 -5.12
C GLY A 304 26.01 11.99 -5.95
N ILE A 305 25.28 12.69 -6.82
CA ILE A 305 25.81 13.81 -7.61
C ILE A 305 26.19 15.00 -6.73
N SER A 306 27.03 15.89 -7.25
CA SER A 306 27.44 17.11 -6.55
C SER A 306 26.27 18.09 -6.38
N SER A 307 26.36 18.95 -5.35
CA SER A 307 25.35 20.00 -5.11
C SER A 307 25.20 20.95 -6.30
N ASP A 308 26.29 21.32 -6.94
CA ASP A 308 26.26 22.24 -8.08
C ASP A 308 25.58 21.59 -9.29
N THR A 309 25.86 20.31 -9.53
CA THR A 309 25.19 19.53 -10.58
C THR A 309 23.68 19.41 -10.30
N ALA A 310 23.28 19.10 -9.07
CA ALA A 310 21.88 19.01 -8.68
C ALA A 310 21.14 20.33 -8.91
N LYS A 311 21.71 21.46 -8.46
CA LYS A 311 21.15 22.80 -8.69
C LYS A 311 20.95 23.11 -10.16
N LEU A 312 21.92 22.77 -10.99
CA LEU A 312 21.82 23.02 -12.43
C LEU A 312 20.72 22.16 -13.08
N ILE A 313 20.63 20.87 -12.72
CA ILE A 313 19.57 19.99 -13.20
C ILE A 313 18.19 20.52 -12.80
N VAL A 314 17.97 20.88 -11.54
CA VAL A 314 16.71 21.45 -11.06
C VAL A 314 16.36 22.75 -11.75
N LYS A 315 17.33 23.65 -11.90
CA LYS A 315 17.15 24.93 -12.60
C LYS A 315 16.69 24.74 -14.06
N ILE A 316 17.32 23.83 -14.79
CA ILE A 316 16.95 23.53 -16.18
C ILE A 316 15.56 22.90 -16.24
N ALA A 317 15.29 21.93 -15.35
CA ALA A 317 13.98 21.30 -15.27
C ALA A 317 12.85 22.31 -14.97
N ASN A 318 13.09 23.28 -14.09
CA ASN A 318 12.11 24.33 -13.77
C ASN A 318 11.85 25.27 -14.94
N ASN A 319 12.83 25.56 -15.76
CA ASN A 319 12.60 26.32 -16.98
C ASN A 319 11.71 25.55 -17.96
N ILE A 320 11.92 24.24 -18.10
CA ILE A 320 11.05 23.40 -18.93
C ILE A 320 9.64 23.29 -18.30
N ARG A 321 9.52 23.12 -16.98
CA ARG A 321 8.23 23.16 -16.27
C ARG A 321 7.47 24.46 -16.49
N SER A 322 8.20 25.58 -16.57
CA SER A 322 7.57 26.88 -16.83
C SER A 322 6.96 26.98 -18.23
N LEU A 323 7.53 26.29 -19.23
CA LEU A 323 6.95 26.19 -20.57
C LEU A 323 5.61 25.45 -20.57
N SER A 324 5.50 24.36 -19.79
CA SER A 324 4.25 23.65 -19.61
C SER A 324 3.19 24.52 -18.92
N THR A 325 3.56 25.27 -17.90
CA THR A 325 2.64 26.24 -17.25
C THR A 325 2.14 27.30 -18.21
N LYS A 326 2.95 27.71 -19.20
CA LYS A 326 2.58 28.64 -20.25
C LYS A 326 1.83 27.98 -21.42
N GLN A 327 1.62 26.67 -21.36
CA GLN A 327 1.00 25.88 -22.44
C GLN A 327 1.80 25.88 -23.76
N GLU A 328 3.12 26.10 -23.68
CA GLU A 328 4.03 26.01 -24.82
C GLU A 328 4.46 24.56 -25.12
N ILE A 329 4.33 23.69 -24.13
CA ILE A 329 4.53 22.25 -24.23
C ILE A 329 3.42 21.49 -23.49
N SER A 330 3.10 20.29 -23.93
CA SER A 330 1.96 19.50 -23.44
C SER A 330 2.21 18.83 -22.09
N MET A 331 3.46 18.54 -21.74
CA MET A 331 3.83 17.77 -20.56
C MET A 331 4.88 18.48 -19.71
N SER A 332 4.68 18.46 -18.38
CA SER A 332 5.65 18.96 -17.41
C SER A 332 6.64 17.87 -16.97
N LEU A 333 7.88 18.23 -16.69
CA LEU A 333 8.86 17.31 -16.10
C LEU A 333 8.54 17.03 -14.63
N SER A 334 8.56 15.75 -14.25
CA SER A 334 8.48 15.34 -12.87
C SER A 334 9.86 15.10 -12.25
N ILE A 335 9.91 14.84 -10.95
CA ILE A 335 11.16 14.46 -10.27
C ILE A 335 11.72 13.12 -10.78
N ARG A 336 10.93 12.29 -11.45
CA ARG A 336 11.42 11.01 -12.02
C ARG A 336 12.43 11.28 -13.13
N GLU A 337 12.14 12.22 -14.01
CA GLU A 337 13.03 12.58 -15.12
C GLU A 337 14.30 13.24 -14.59
N THR A 338 14.24 14.12 -13.60
CA THR A 338 15.44 14.71 -12.99
C THR A 338 16.27 13.67 -12.25
N LEU A 339 15.67 12.67 -11.62
CA LEU A 339 16.38 11.53 -11.03
C LEU A 339 17.05 10.65 -12.09
N MET A 340 16.38 10.38 -13.22
CA MET A 340 16.98 9.61 -14.33
C MET A 340 18.20 10.32 -14.89
N VAL A 341 18.12 11.63 -15.15
CA VAL A 341 19.26 12.44 -15.58
C VAL A 341 20.38 12.39 -14.55
N SER A 342 20.04 12.61 -13.28
CA SER A 342 21.03 12.59 -12.18
C SER A 342 21.72 11.24 -12.05
N SER A 343 21.01 10.14 -12.26
CA SER A 343 21.61 8.79 -12.26
C SER A 343 22.61 8.63 -13.40
N LEU A 344 22.26 9.03 -14.63
CA LEU A 344 23.17 8.96 -15.76
C LEU A 344 24.43 9.82 -15.54
N VAL A 345 24.26 11.03 -14.99
CA VAL A 345 25.40 11.90 -14.65
C VAL A 345 26.28 11.28 -13.57
N SER A 346 25.70 10.63 -12.58
CA SER A 346 26.45 9.88 -11.55
C SER A 346 27.25 8.72 -12.14
N ASP A 347 26.73 8.09 -13.21
CA ASP A 347 27.40 7.02 -13.96
C ASP A 347 28.49 7.55 -14.94
N GLY A 348 28.70 8.87 -14.97
CA GLY A 348 29.75 9.51 -15.78
C GLY A 348 29.29 9.99 -17.17
N TRP A 349 27.97 10.01 -17.45
CA TRP A 349 27.46 10.59 -18.69
C TRP A 349 27.55 12.11 -18.68
N ASP A 350 27.77 12.69 -19.85
CA ASP A 350 27.66 14.13 -20.04
C ASP A 350 26.23 14.60 -19.73
N MET A 351 26.11 15.67 -18.96
CA MET A 351 24.82 16.14 -18.46
C MET A 351 23.89 16.59 -19.60
N GLY A 352 24.41 17.30 -20.61
CA GLY A 352 23.63 17.73 -21.76
C GLY A 352 23.08 16.55 -22.54
N LYS A 353 23.93 15.54 -22.81
CA LYS A 353 23.51 14.30 -23.47
C LYS A 353 22.47 13.52 -22.62
N ALA A 354 22.66 13.42 -21.32
CA ALA A 354 21.71 12.76 -20.42
C ALA A 354 20.34 13.45 -20.46
N MET A 355 20.31 14.79 -20.43
CA MET A 355 19.07 15.55 -20.55
C MET A 355 18.41 15.36 -21.91
N GLU A 356 19.17 15.40 -23.01
CA GLU A 356 18.63 15.13 -24.33
C GLU A 356 17.99 13.73 -24.41
N MET A 357 18.66 12.72 -23.87
CA MET A 357 18.18 11.35 -23.90
C MET A 357 16.92 11.14 -23.09
N ILE A 358 16.74 11.83 -21.96
CA ILE A 358 15.62 11.64 -21.04
C ILE A 358 14.48 12.61 -21.35
N TYR A 359 14.76 13.90 -21.62
CA TYR A 359 13.70 14.89 -21.74
C TYR A 359 13.11 14.94 -23.16
N LEU A 360 13.94 14.91 -24.21
CA LEU A 360 13.45 15.10 -25.58
C LEU A 360 12.44 14.04 -26.06
N PRO A 361 12.56 12.75 -25.72
CA PRO A 361 11.59 11.75 -26.13
C PRO A 361 10.17 11.95 -25.56
N LEU A 362 10.00 12.75 -24.51
CA LEU A 362 8.71 13.03 -23.89
C LEU A 362 7.85 13.97 -24.74
N TYR A 363 8.42 14.67 -25.71
CA TYR A 363 7.77 15.71 -26.49
C TYR A 363 7.68 15.35 -27.96
N GLU A 364 6.58 15.75 -28.59
CA GLU A 364 6.36 15.52 -30.00
C GLU A 364 7.20 16.47 -30.88
N GLY A 365 7.49 16.02 -32.11
CA GLY A 365 8.26 16.77 -33.09
C GLY A 365 9.72 16.32 -33.21
N THR A 366 10.55 17.20 -33.75
CA THR A 366 12.00 17.01 -33.96
C THR A 366 12.80 18.09 -33.22
N LYS A 367 14.15 18.01 -33.23
CA LYS A 367 15.00 19.08 -32.68
C LYS A 367 14.82 20.43 -33.37
N GLY A 368 14.25 20.45 -34.60
CA GLY A 368 14.01 21.65 -35.37
C GLY A 368 12.59 22.17 -35.34
N GLU A 369 11.58 21.37 -34.94
CA GLU A 369 10.17 21.69 -35.04
C GLU A 369 9.35 21.05 -33.90
N GLY A 370 8.26 21.69 -33.51
CA GLY A 370 7.35 21.22 -32.45
C GLY A 370 7.85 21.46 -31.04
N GLU A 371 7.19 20.84 -30.08
CA GLU A 371 7.51 20.98 -28.65
C GLU A 371 8.95 20.54 -28.33
N ARG A 372 9.42 19.47 -28.98
CA ARG A 372 10.79 18.97 -28.83
C ARG A 372 11.83 20.01 -29.19
N SER A 373 11.58 20.85 -30.23
CA SER A 373 12.45 21.96 -30.59
C SER A 373 12.49 23.04 -29.50
N THR A 374 11.36 23.35 -28.88
CA THR A 374 11.28 24.33 -27.79
C THR A 374 12.10 23.86 -26.58
N VAL A 375 11.94 22.60 -26.19
CA VAL A 375 12.72 22.02 -25.09
C VAL A 375 14.21 21.93 -25.47
N TYR A 376 14.55 21.52 -26.69
CA TYR A 376 15.93 21.45 -27.14
C TYR A 376 16.65 22.80 -27.11
N LYS A 377 15.97 23.87 -27.58
CA LYS A 377 16.50 25.25 -27.50
C LYS A 377 16.73 25.68 -26.05
N THR A 378 15.84 25.28 -25.14
CA THR A 378 16.02 25.53 -23.70
C THR A 378 17.26 24.83 -23.16
N LEU A 379 17.51 23.57 -23.55
CA LEU A 379 18.72 22.84 -23.15
C LEU A 379 20.00 23.49 -23.68
N LEU A 380 19.98 23.98 -24.92
CA LEU A 380 21.16 24.66 -25.54
C LEU A 380 21.52 26.01 -24.89
N SER A 381 20.61 26.60 -24.09
CA SER A 381 20.87 27.88 -23.40
C SER A 381 21.73 27.73 -22.13
N TYR A 382 22.09 26.50 -21.77
CA TYR A 382 22.91 26.15 -20.61
C TYR A 382 24.21 25.42 -20.99
#